data_d1e254d68d1f624db9a09d1094281d87
#
_entry.id   d1e254d68d1f624db9a09d1094281d87
#
_cell.length_a   1.000
_cell.length_b   1.000
_cell.length_c   1.000
_cell.angle_alpha   90.00
_cell.angle_beta   90.00
_cell.angle_gamma   90.00
#
_symmetry.space_group_name_H-M   'P 1'
#
loop_
_entity.id
_entity.type
_entity.pdbx_description
1 polymer ?
#
loop_
_entity_poly.entity_id
_entity_poly.type
_entity_poly.pdbx_seq_one_letter_code
_entity_poly.pdbx_strand_id
1 'polypeptide(L)'
;MTLRTLLSPQRRATLAVAATLLSLIVLAGCASTATADADATGTAPSGAPTATASPTTGGIPVLVYFSKHPESENNFSAVFSVQRTSPDQGVATYAIKQLILGPSPAEQATGLYTELTAALSGTSTCGGADFQITLDKKGGTAEPGTATLKFCRPTPTAGIGADARIKAEIDKTLRQFSTIHKTVILTSTGHCFGDESGKDICLK
;
A
#
# COMPACT_ATOMS: atom_id res chain seq x y z
N MET A 1 -22.54 -48.23 22.12
CA MET A 1 -21.39 -49.17 22.30
C MET A 1 -20.55 -49.12 21.02
N THR A 2 -19.26 -49.09 21.18
CA THR A 2 -18.12 -49.16 20.25
C THR A 2 -17.51 -47.83 19.85
N LEU A 3 -16.53 -47.38 20.66
CA LEU A 3 -15.51 -46.42 20.34
C LEU A 3 -14.67 -46.95 19.13
N ARG A 4 -14.44 -46.07 18.14
CA ARG A 4 -13.32 -46.28 17.19
C ARG A 4 -12.41 -45.05 17.24
N THR A 5 -11.32 -45.23 17.93
CA THR A 5 -10.13 -44.40 17.93
C THR A 5 -9.44 -44.55 16.59
N LEU A 6 -9.27 -43.49 15.81
CA LEU A 6 -8.42 -43.46 14.64
C LEU A 6 -7.21 -42.56 14.93
N LEU A 7 -6.07 -43.18 15.18
CA LEU A 7 -4.75 -42.56 15.20
C LEU A 7 -4.38 -42.08 13.78
N SER A 8 -4.00 -40.82 13.67
CA SER A 8 -3.36 -40.26 12.47
C SER A 8 -1.85 -40.28 12.62
N PRO A 9 -1.08 -40.80 11.63
CA PRO A 9 0.37 -40.86 11.71
C PRO A 9 1.00 -39.52 11.36
N GLN A 10 1.81 -39.00 12.27
CA GLN A 10 2.75 -37.90 12.04
C GLN A 10 3.78 -38.27 10.96
N ARG A 11 3.80 -37.56 9.86
CA ARG A 11 4.93 -37.57 8.93
C ARG A 11 5.95 -36.52 9.34
N ARG A 12 7.05 -36.99 9.90
CA ARG A 12 8.27 -36.20 10.09
C ARG A 12 8.96 -36.10 8.72
N ALA A 13 9.09 -34.88 8.20
CA ALA A 13 9.96 -34.59 7.06
C ALA A 13 11.23 -33.92 7.58
N THR A 14 12.33 -34.58 7.30
CA THR A 14 13.72 -34.25 7.66
C THR A 14 14.21 -33.07 6.81
N LEU A 15 14.87 -32.12 7.48
CA LEU A 15 15.65 -31.03 6.88
C LEU A 15 16.87 -31.60 6.14
N ALA A 16 17.08 -31.15 4.92
CA ALA A 16 18.38 -31.22 4.25
C ALA A 16 18.97 -29.80 4.19
N VAL A 17 20.07 -29.64 4.90
CA VAL A 17 20.95 -28.45 4.88
C VAL A 17 21.85 -28.58 3.66
N ALA A 18 21.86 -27.61 2.77
CA ALA A 18 22.89 -27.47 1.75
C ALA A 18 23.49 -26.06 1.88
N ALA A 19 24.71 -26.04 2.38
CA ALA A 19 25.62 -24.90 2.40
C ALA A 19 26.44 -24.93 1.11
N THR A 20 26.52 -23.83 0.38
CA THR A 20 27.61 -23.55 -0.60
C THR A 20 27.66 -22.06 -0.91
N LEU A 21 28.73 -21.48 -0.58
CA LEU A 21 29.91 -20.93 -1.27
C LEU A 21 29.89 -19.42 -1.48
N LEU A 22 30.85 -18.82 -0.80
CA LEU A 22 31.48 -17.52 -1.01
C LEU A 22 31.77 -17.23 -2.48
N SER A 23 31.50 -15.99 -2.92
CA SER A 23 32.22 -15.35 -4.01
C SER A 23 32.49 -13.89 -3.62
N LEU A 24 33.76 -13.65 -3.23
CA LEU A 24 34.36 -12.32 -3.18
C LEU A 24 34.57 -11.82 -4.63
N ILE A 25 34.05 -10.65 -4.97
CA ILE A 25 34.53 -9.86 -6.10
C ILE A 25 34.99 -8.51 -5.55
N VAL A 26 36.31 -8.39 -5.52
CA VAL A 26 37.04 -7.12 -5.34
C VAL A 26 37.14 -6.47 -6.71
N LEU A 27 36.66 -5.25 -6.86
CA LEU A 27 37.03 -4.40 -7.99
C LEU A 27 37.53 -3.06 -7.47
N ALA A 28 38.80 -2.88 -7.76
CA ALA A 28 39.60 -1.71 -7.47
C ALA A 28 39.25 -0.53 -8.41
N GLY A 29 39.23 0.65 -7.85
CA GLY A 29 39.92 1.84 -8.23
C GLY A 29 39.64 2.50 -9.57
N CYS A 30 39.30 3.79 -9.50
CA CYS A 30 39.96 4.86 -10.26
C CYS A 30 39.73 6.19 -9.56
N ALA A 31 40.78 6.69 -8.93
CA ALA A 31 40.91 8.08 -8.52
C ALA A 31 41.28 8.90 -9.74
N SER A 32 40.51 9.95 -10.02
CA SER A 32 40.92 11.00 -10.95
C SER A 32 41.14 12.29 -10.17
N THR A 33 42.40 12.62 -9.97
CA THR A 33 42.88 13.93 -9.52
C THR A 33 42.80 14.91 -10.71
N ALA A 34 42.06 16.00 -10.54
CA ALA A 34 42.15 17.16 -11.42
C ALA A 34 42.78 18.31 -10.64
N THR A 35 43.91 18.73 -11.12
CA THR A 35 44.71 19.87 -10.69
C THR A 35 43.98 21.19 -10.95
N ALA A 36 44.13 22.09 -9.98
CA ALA A 36 43.76 23.49 -10.09
C ALA A 36 44.81 24.27 -10.90
N ASP A 37 44.33 25.14 -11.77
CA ASP A 37 45.09 26.30 -12.22
C ASP A 37 44.22 27.54 -12.05
N ALA A 38 44.82 28.53 -11.41
CA ALA A 38 44.28 29.86 -11.15
C ALA A 38 44.64 30.79 -12.30
N ASP A 39 43.79 31.75 -12.46
CA ASP A 39 44.01 33.13 -12.93
C ASP A 39 43.23 33.51 -14.21
N ALA A 40 42.32 34.43 -14.00
CA ALA A 40 42.15 35.63 -14.84
C ALA A 40 40.88 36.40 -14.46
N THR A 41 41.10 37.60 -14.04
CA THR A 41 40.18 38.72 -13.87
C THR A 41 39.31 38.97 -15.09
N GLY A 42 37.98 38.94 -14.94
CA GLY A 42 37.01 39.26 -16.01
C GLY A 42 35.69 39.67 -15.49
N THR A 43 35.39 40.93 -15.67
CA THR A 43 34.19 41.74 -15.38
C THR A 43 32.86 41.01 -15.65
N ALA A 44 31.93 41.05 -14.71
CA ALA A 44 30.58 40.54 -14.82
C ALA A 44 29.73 41.23 -15.90
N PRO A 45 28.83 40.47 -16.56
CA PRO A 45 27.49 40.93 -16.76
C PRO A 45 26.49 40.10 -15.97
N SER A 46 25.70 40.80 -15.21
CA SER A 46 24.51 40.31 -14.48
C SER A 46 23.49 39.77 -15.49
N GLY A 47 23.53 38.47 -15.72
CA GLY A 47 22.52 37.70 -16.40
C GLY A 47 21.98 36.68 -15.40
N ALA A 48 20.82 36.97 -14.81
CA ALA A 48 20.11 35.99 -14.02
C ALA A 48 19.88 34.72 -14.84
N PRO A 49 20.29 33.54 -14.37
CA PRO A 49 19.89 32.32 -15.05
C PRO A 49 18.38 32.17 -14.85
N THR A 50 17.61 32.44 -15.89
CA THR A 50 16.26 31.94 -16.05
C THR A 50 16.36 30.43 -15.91
N ALA A 51 16.02 29.92 -14.74
CA ALA A 51 15.86 28.48 -14.54
C ALA A 51 14.75 28.03 -15.47
N THR A 52 15.14 27.56 -16.67
CA THR A 52 14.26 26.78 -17.52
C THR A 52 13.92 25.54 -16.73
N ALA A 53 12.74 25.53 -16.10
CA ALA A 53 12.19 24.32 -15.53
C ALA A 53 12.12 23.30 -16.65
N SER A 54 13.05 22.35 -16.66
CA SER A 54 12.91 21.13 -17.44
C SER A 54 11.55 20.54 -17.12
N PRO A 55 10.76 20.12 -18.14
CA PRO A 55 9.52 19.40 -17.87
C PRO A 55 9.92 18.14 -17.08
N THR A 56 9.68 18.18 -15.79
CA THR A 56 9.80 17.03 -14.93
C THR A 56 8.78 16.04 -15.46
N THR A 57 9.23 14.96 -16.06
CA THR A 57 8.43 13.76 -16.34
C THR A 57 8.11 13.13 -14.96
N GLY A 58 7.54 13.92 -14.07
CA GLY A 58 7.26 13.59 -12.69
C GLY A 58 5.77 13.33 -12.55
N GLY A 59 5.41 12.09 -12.31
CA GLY A 59 4.06 11.75 -11.88
C GLY A 59 3.69 12.47 -10.56
N ILE A 60 2.46 12.31 -10.14
CA ILE A 60 1.89 13.00 -8.99
C ILE A 60 2.26 12.22 -7.70
N PRO A 61 2.92 12.84 -6.71
CA PRO A 61 3.24 12.16 -5.46
C PRO A 61 1.97 11.84 -4.68
N VAL A 62 1.90 10.62 -4.15
CA VAL A 62 0.82 10.13 -3.29
C VAL A 62 1.42 9.34 -2.12
N LEU A 63 0.73 9.30 -1.00
CA LEU A 63 1.07 8.48 0.14
C LEU A 63 0.22 7.21 0.15
N VAL A 64 0.84 6.08 0.48
CA VAL A 64 0.17 4.82 0.75
C VAL A 64 0.45 4.45 2.19
N TYR A 65 -0.57 4.12 2.96
CA TYR A 65 -0.44 3.86 4.38
C TYR A 65 -0.54 2.37 4.65
N PHE A 66 0.47 1.82 5.30
CA PHE A 66 0.59 0.41 5.68
C PHE A 66 0.61 0.24 7.18
N SER A 67 0.21 -0.92 7.65
CA SER A 67 0.46 -1.36 9.02
C SER A 67 1.94 -1.64 9.25
N LYS A 68 2.37 -1.65 10.53
CA LYS A 68 3.76 -1.93 10.91
C LYS A 68 3.84 -2.72 12.19
N HIS A 69 4.73 -3.71 12.24
CA HIS A 69 5.07 -4.46 13.44
C HIS A 69 6.00 -3.66 14.36
N PRO A 70 5.80 -3.69 15.68
CA PRO A 70 4.66 -4.24 16.43
C PRO A 70 3.53 -3.22 16.65
N GLU A 71 3.68 -1.98 16.16
CA GLU A 71 2.85 -0.82 16.54
C GLU A 71 1.37 -1.04 16.18
N SER A 72 1.11 -1.53 14.95
CA SER A 72 -0.26 -1.75 14.46
C SER A 72 -0.94 -2.98 15.07
N GLU A 73 -0.20 -3.86 15.72
CA GLU A 73 -0.76 -5.00 16.45
C GLU A 73 -1.42 -4.57 17.76
N ASN A 74 -0.87 -3.52 18.38
CA ASN A 74 -1.36 -2.95 19.63
C ASN A 74 -2.33 -1.79 19.41
N ASN A 75 -2.23 -1.12 18.26
CA ASN A 75 -3.10 -0.03 17.84
C ASN A 75 -3.47 -0.18 16.37
N PHE A 76 -4.63 -0.76 16.10
CA PHE A 76 -5.12 -1.04 14.75
C PHE A 76 -5.28 0.21 13.86
N SER A 77 -5.29 1.40 14.45
CA SER A 77 -5.33 2.67 13.69
C SER A 77 -3.94 3.26 13.41
N ALA A 78 -2.87 2.65 13.95
CA ALA A 78 -1.52 3.08 13.67
C ALA A 78 -1.11 2.59 12.28
N VAL A 79 -0.98 3.55 11.34
CA VAL A 79 -0.56 3.28 9.96
C VAL A 79 0.54 4.26 9.56
N PHE A 80 1.44 3.81 8.69
CA PHE A 80 2.69 4.48 8.34
C PHE A 80 2.77 4.72 6.84
N SER A 81 3.04 5.95 6.46
CA SER A 81 3.03 6.36 5.06
C SER A 81 4.29 5.98 4.32
N VAL A 82 4.11 5.58 3.08
CA VAL A 82 5.16 5.40 2.08
C VAL A 82 4.81 6.22 0.86
N GLN A 83 5.77 6.96 0.34
CA GLN A 83 5.56 7.76 -0.87
C GLN A 83 5.57 6.88 -2.12
N ARG A 84 4.63 7.15 -3.02
CA ARG A 84 4.53 6.58 -4.37
C ARG A 84 4.36 7.71 -5.38
N THR A 85 4.55 7.42 -6.66
CA THR A 85 4.36 8.40 -7.73
C THR A 85 3.31 7.88 -8.70
N SER A 86 2.15 8.53 -8.76
CA SER A 86 1.08 8.19 -9.70
C SER A 86 1.44 8.69 -11.09
N PRO A 87 1.29 7.85 -12.13
CA PRO A 87 1.58 8.26 -13.49
C PRO A 87 0.51 9.20 -14.08
N ASP A 88 -0.66 9.28 -13.49
CA ASP A 88 -1.82 10.02 -13.99
C ASP A 88 -2.64 10.69 -12.88
N GLN A 89 -3.73 11.38 -13.28
CA GLN A 89 -4.64 12.08 -12.37
C GLN A 89 -5.54 11.15 -11.55
N GLY A 90 -5.55 9.86 -11.82
CA GLY A 90 -6.30 8.86 -11.07
C GLY A 90 -5.68 8.51 -9.71
N VAL A 91 -5.17 9.53 -8.99
CA VAL A 91 -4.32 9.38 -7.81
C VAL A 91 -4.92 8.52 -6.70
N ALA A 92 -6.22 8.64 -6.42
CA ALA A 92 -6.89 7.83 -5.40
C ALA A 92 -6.95 6.35 -5.79
N THR A 93 -7.30 6.07 -7.03
CA THR A 93 -7.31 4.70 -7.58
C THR A 93 -5.91 4.11 -7.60
N TYR A 94 -4.91 4.90 -8.00
CA TYR A 94 -3.51 4.48 -7.99
C TYR A 94 -3.04 4.14 -6.57
N ALA A 95 -3.30 5.02 -5.59
CA ALA A 95 -2.88 4.82 -4.21
C ALA A 95 -3.47 3.52 -3.61
N ILE A 96 -4.75 3.23 -3.86
CA ILE A 96 -5.37 1.97 -3.42
C ILE A 96 -4.80 0.75 -4.16
N LYS A 97 -4.49 0.87 -5.46
CA LYS A 97 -3.78 -0.21 -6.18
C LYS A 97 -2.43 -0.51 -5.54
N GLN A 98 -1.67 0.52 -5.16
CA GLN A 98 -0.39 0.35 -4.48
C GLN A 98 -0.54 -0.26 -3.08
N LEU A 99 -1.62 0.08 -2.36
CA LEU A 99 -1.94 -0.54 -1.07
C LEU A 99 -2.22 -2.05 -1.24
N ILE A 100 -2.99 -2.43 -2.26
CA ILE A 100 -3.30 -3.84 -2.57
C ILE A 100 -2.05 -4.62 -2.97
N LEU A 101 -1.13 -3.99 -3.73
CA LEU A 101 0.16 -4.61 -4.09
C LEU A 101 1.04 -4.85 -2.86
N GLY A 102 0.82 -4.09 -1.79
CA GLY A 102 1.57 -4.19 -0.55
C GLY A 102 2.92 -3.44 -0.58
N PRO A 103 3.62 -3.47 0.57
CA PRO A 103 4.95 -2.88 0.68
C PRO A 103 5.99 -3.70 -0.09
N SER A 104 6.99 -3.01 -0.64
CA SER A 104 8.14 -3.64 -1.31
C SER A 104 8.96 -4.49 -0.32
N PRO A 105 9.82 -5.42 -0.80
CA PRO A 105 10.66 -6.22 0.10
C PRO A 105 11.54 -5.38 1.04
N ALA A 106 12.04 -4.24 0.59
CA ALA A 106 12.82 -3.33 1.42
C ALA A 106 11.96 -2.69 2.53
N GLU A 107 10.72 -2.32 2.23
CA GLU A 107 9.77 -1.78 3.20
C GLU A 107 9.30 -2.85 4.19
N GLN A 108 9.06 -4.08 3.73
CA GLN A 108 8.77 -5.23 4.59
C GLN A 108 9.90 -5.49 5.59
N ALA A 109 11.15 -5.34 5.17
CA ALA A 109 12.31 -5.47 6.07
C ALA A 109 12.33 -4.42 7.20
N THR A 110 11.58 -3.31 7.06
CA THR A 110 11.37 -2.30 8.12
C THR A 110 10.15 -2.59 9.01
N GLY A 111 9.46 -3.70 8.77
CA GLY A 111 8.29 -4.14 9.51
C GLY A 111 6.96 -3.71 8.90
N LEU A 112 6.94 -3.06 7.72
CA LEU A 112 5.69 -2.70 7.05
C LEU A 112 5.00 -3.92 6.45
N TYR A 113 3.67 -3.97 6.57
CA TYR A 113 2.84 -5.03 6.02
C TYR A 113 1.43 -4.54 5.73
N THR A 114 0.65 -5.34 5.02
CA THR A 114 -0.80 -5.21 4.88
C THR A 114 -1.43 -6.59 4.79
N GLU A 115 -2.61 -6.74 5.36
CA GLU A 115 -3.41 -7.95 5.18
C GLU A 115 -4.31 -7.87 3.94
N LEU A 116 -4.46 -6.68 3.35
CA LEU A 116 -5.36 -6.44 2.22
C LEU A 116 -5.03 -7.28 1.00
N THR A 117 -3.74 -7.49 0.70
CA THR A 117 -3.29 -8.33 -0.43
C THR A 117 -3.83 -9.76 -0.32
N ALA A 118 -3.77 -10.35 0.88
CA ALA A 118 -4.25 -11.71 1.14
C ALA A 118 -5.77 -11.77 1.31
N ALA A 119 -6.42 -10.67 1.73
CA ALA A 119 -7.85 -10.61 1.94
C ALA A 119 -8.66 -10.62 0.63
N LEU A 120 -8.07 -10.15 -0.47
CA LEU A 120 -8.73 -10.13 -1.78
C LEU A 120 -8.56 -11.48 -2.48
N SER A 121 -9.65 -12.19 -2.71
CA SER A 121 -9.63 -13.52 -3.30
C SER A 121 -10.71 -13.70 -4.37
N GLY A 122 -10.66 -14.81 -5.10
CA GLY A 122 -11.70 -15.20 -6.05
C GLY A 122 -11.85 -14.29 -7.27
N THR A 123 -12.95 -14.45 -7.97
CA THR A 123 -13.23 -13.75 -9.23
C THR A 123 -13.79 -12.35 -8.99
N SER A 124 -13.32 -11.38 -9.77
CA SER A 124 -13.86 -10.03 -9.76
C SER A 124 -15.27 -9.97 -10.35
N THR A 125 -16.14 -9.23 -9.69
CA THR A 125 -17.52 -8.92 -10.16
C THR A 125 -17.59 -7.65 -11.01
N CYS A 126 -16.45 -6.95 -11.21
CA CYS A 126 -16.38 -5.65 -11.90
C CYS A 126 -15.46 -5.70 -13.13
N GLY A 127 -15.54 -6.74 -13.96
CA GLY A 127 -14.77 -6.81 -15.19
C GLY A 127 -13.25 -6.92 -14.99
N GLY A 128 -12.82 -7.60 -13.92
CA GLY A 128 -11.40 -7.83 -13.63
C GLY A 128 -10.79 -6.87 -12.62
N ALA A 129 -11.41 -5.73 -12.32
CA ALA A 129 -10.94 -4.82 -11.28
C ALA A 129 -11.03 -5.43 -9.88
N ASP A 130 -10.15 -5.05 -8.97
CA ASP A 130 -10.18 -5.48 -7.58
C ASP A 130 -11.17 -4.66 -6.73
N PHE A 131 -11.38 -3.41 -7.11
CA PHE A 131 -12.25 -2.46 -6.43
C PHE A 131 -12.75 -1.36 -7.37
N GLN A 132 -13.74 -0.60 -6.91
CA GLN A 132 -14.21 0.64 -7.50
C GLN A 132 -14.23 1.74 -6.44
N ILE A 133 -13.89 2.99 -6.82
CA ILE A 133 -14.04 4.17 -5.98
C ILE A 133 -15.10 5.08 -6.61
N THR A 134 -16.05 5.50 -5.79
CA THR A 134 -17.05 6.51 -6.15
C THR A 134 -16.92 7.69 -5.20
N LEU A 135 -16.74 8.88 -5.75
CA LEU A 135 -16.62 10.11 -4.98
C LEU A 135 -17.99 10.76 -4.76
N ASP A 136 -18.08 11.54 -3.67
CA ASP A 136 -19.27 12.29 -3.28
C ASP A 136 -20.52 11.42 -3.09
N LYS A 137 -20.28 10.17 -2.66
CA LYS A 137 -21.36 9.21 -2.35
C LYS A 137 -21.03 8.37 -1.12
N LYS A 138 -22.05 8.18 -0.28
CA LYS A 138 -22.09 7.18 0.77
C LYS A 138 -22.88 5.97 0.26
N GLY A 139 -22.18 4.92 -0.16
CA GLY A 139 -22.82 3.83 -0.89
C GLY A 139 -23.46 4.33 -2.20
N GLY A 140 -24.79 4.32 -2.26
CA GLY A 140 -25.54 4.82 -3.42
C GLY A 140 -26.04 6.25 -3.28
N THR A 141 -26.02 6.84 -2.08
CA THR A 141 -26.61 8.14 -1.75
C THR A 141 -25.58 9.27 -1.91
N ALA A 142 -25.97 10.40 -2.49
CA ALA A 142 -25.11 11.57 -2.63
C ALA A 142 -24.72 12.11 -1.24
N GLU A 143 -23.41 12.19 -0.97
CA GLU A 143 -22.84 12.75 0.25
C GLU A 143 -21.48 13.38 -0.11
N PRO A 144 -21.42 14.72 -0.30
CA PRO A 144 -20.20 15.43 -0.66
C PRO A 144 -19.06 15.17 0.32
N GLY A 145 -17.84 15.02 -0.21
CA GLY A 145 -16.64 14.74 0.59
C GLY A 145 -16.53 13.29 1.06
N THR A 146 -17.43 12.41 0.65
CA THR A 146 -17.38 10.98 0.97
C THR A 146 -16.86 10.18 -0.21
N ALA A 147 -15.83 9.35 0.01
CA ALA A 147 -15.38 8.34 -0.93
C ALA A 147 -15.93 6.97 -0.52
N THR A 148 -16.67 6.31 -1.41
CA THR A 148 -17.04 4.91 -1.24
C THR A 148 -16.10 4.03 -2.04
N LEU A 149 -15.34 3.18 -1.36
CA LEU A 149 -14.58 2.09 -1.95
C LEU A 149 -15.42 0.81 -1.85
N LYS A 150 -15.71 0.20 -2.98
CA LYS A 150 -16.37 -1.11 -3.05
C LYS A 150 -15.39 -2.14 -3.59
N PHE A 151 -15.16 -3.20 -2.84
CA PHE A 151 -14.40 -4.33 -3.36
C PHE A 151 -15.18 -5.05 -4.46
N CYS A 152 -14.46 -5.50 -5.47
CA CYS A 152 -15.03 -6.28 -6.59
C CYS A 152 -14.72 -7.78 -6.46
N ARG A 153 -13.85 -8.14 -5.51
CA ARG A 153 -13.54 -9.52 -5.15
C ARG A 153 -14.09 -9.85 -3.78
N PRO A 154 -14.41 -11.11 -3.51
CA PRO A 154 -14.69 -11.53 -2.13
C PRO A 154 -13.57 -11.12 -1.18
N THR A 155 -13.96 -10.59 -0.05
CA THR A 155 -13.07 -10.18 1.04
C THR A 155 -13.54 -10.91 2.30
N PRO A 156 -13.17 -12.20 2.47
CA PRO A 156 -13.49 -12.89 3.70
C PRO A 156 -12.85 -12.16 4.87
N THR A 157 -13.53 -12.15 6.02
CA THR A 157 -12.96 -11.55 7.22
C THR A 157 -11.65 -12.27 7.59
N ALA A 158 -10.62 -11.47 7.86
CA ALA A 158 -9.35 -11.97 8.38
C ALA A 158 -9.30 -11.88 9.91
N GLY A 159 -10.42 -11.52 10.53
CA GLY A 159 -10.59 -11.28 11.95
C GLY A 159 -10.63 -9.79 12.30
N ILE A 160 -11.23 -9.47 13.44
CA ILE A 160 -11.55 -8.10 13.87
C ILE A 160 -10.33 -7.16 13.79
N GLY A 161 -9.16 -7.63 14.23
CA GLY A 161 -7.94 -6.82 14.20
C GLY A 161 -7.44 -6.54 12.79
N ALA A 162 -7.44 -7.55 11.92
CA ALA A 162 -7.02 -7.41 10.53
C ALA A 162 -7.98 -6.50 9.75
N ASP A 163 -9.29 -6.70 9.90
CA ASP A 163 -10.30 -5.86 9.26
C ASP A 163 -10.21 -4.40 9.72
N ALA A 164 -9.89 -4.18 11.01
CA ALA A 164 -9.69 -2.83 11.55
C ALA A 164 -8.45 -2.15 10.97
N ARG A 165 -7.33 -2.89 10.80
CA ARG A 165 -6.11 -2.37 10.15
C ARG A 165 -6.34 -2.06 8.68
N ILE A 166 -6.95 -2.97 7.93
CA ILE A 166 -7.32 -2.73 6.52
C ILE A 166 -8.17 -1.46 6.38
N LYS A 167 -9.16 -1.27 7.26
CA LYS A 167 -9.97 -0.03 7.26
C LYS A 167 -9.13 1.21 7.53
N ALA A 168 -8.20 1.16 8.49
CA ALA A 168 -7.32 2.28 8.80
C ALA A 168 -6.36 2.62 7.65
N GLU A 169 -5.80 1.61 7.01
CA GLU A 169 -4.93 1.76 5.84
C GLU A 169 -5.66 2.45 4.68
N ILE A 170 -6.85 1.97 4.33
CA ILE A 170 -7.69 2.54 3.26
C ILE A 170 -8.14 3.96 3.62
N ASP A 171 -8.65 4.17 4.84
CA ASP A 171 -9.13 5.49 5.30
C ASP A 171 -8.02 6.54 5.21
N LYS A 172 -6.84 6.24 5.76
CA LYS A 172 -5.70 7.17 5.71
C LYS A 172 -5.19 7.40 4.29
N THR A 173 -5.15 6.35 3.46
CA THR A 173 -4.73 6.44 2.06
C THR A 173 -5.69 7.31 1.24
N LEU A 174 -6.98 7.25 1.47
CA LEU A 174 -7.94 8.07 0.74
C LEU A 174 -8.07 9.49 1.30
N ARG A 175 -8.03 9.66 2.62
CA ARG A 175 -8.20 10.97 3.26
C ARG A 175 -6.99 11.90 3.16
N GLN A 176 -5.90 11.49 2.52
CA GLN A 176 -4.83 12.42 2.14
C GLN A 176 -5.30 13.44 1.10
N PHE A 177 -6.31 13.12 0.32
CA PHE A 177 -6.86 14.03 -0.69
C PHE A 177 -7.86 15.00 -0.05
N SER A 178 -7.65 16.29 -0.25
CA SER A 178 -8.41 17.36 0.42
C SER A 178 -9.91 17.35 0.12
N THR A 179 -10.33 16.69 -0.94
CA THR A 179 -11.75 16.51 -1.31
C THR A 179 -12.40 15.33 -0.58
N ILE A 180 -11.64 14.49 0.13
CA ILE A 180 -12.15 13.30 0.80
C ILE A 180 -12.04 13.50 2.32
N HIS A 181 -13.17 13.65 2.98
CA HIS A 181 -13.27 13.83 4.43
C HIS A 181 -13.76 12.59 5.16
N LYS A 182 -14.42 11.69 4.42
CA LYS A 182 -15.02 10.46 4.94
C LYS A 182 -14.81 9.32 3.95
N THR A 183 -14.62 8.12 4.48
CA THR A 183 -14.55 6.91 3.67
C THR A 183 -15.63 5.92 4.07
N VAL A 184 -16.20 5.24 3.09
CA VAL A 184 -17.08 4.10 3.26
C VAL A 184 -16.45 2.93 2.51
N ILE A 185 -16.30 1.80 3.17
CA ILE A 185 -15.67 0.61 2.59
C ILE A 185 -16.72 -0.50 2.55
N LEU A 186 -16.99 -1.00 1.34
CA LEU A 186 -18.00 -2.02 1.09
C LEU A 186 -17.35 -3.31 0.57
N THR A 187 -17.90 -4.43 0.97
CA THR A 187 -17.62 -5.75 0.37
C THR A 187 -18.10 -5.82 -1.07
N SER A 188 -17.75 -6.88 -1.78
CA SER A 188 -18.24 -7.14 -3.15
C SER A 188 -19.76 -7.28 -3.23
N THR A 189 -20.40 -7.68 -2.14
CA THR A 189 -21.86 -7.79 -2.02
C THR A 189 -22.54 -6.49 -1.60
N GLY A 190 -21.77 -5.44 -1.28
CA GLY A 190 -22.28 -4.11 -0.94
C GLY A 190 -22.56 -3.88 0.55
N HIS A 191 -22.19 -4.81 1.41
CA HIS A 191 -22.25 -4.65 2.86
C HIS A 191 -21.03 -3.90 3.38
N CYS A 192 -21.14 -3.28 4.55
CA CYS A 192 -20.02 -2.62 5.20
C CYS A 192 -18.89 -3.62 5.49
N PHE A 193 -17.68 -3.34 5.01
CA PHE A 193 -16.52 -4.18 5.30
C PHE A 193 -16.19 -4.16 6.80
N GLY A 194 -15.97 -5.34 7.38
CA GLY A 194 -15.66 -5.51 8.80
C GLY A 194 -16.82 -5.09 9.74
N ASP A 195 -18.06 -5.10 9.27
CA ASP A 195 -19.26 -4.96 10.12
C ASP A 195 -19.86 -6.34 10.41
N GLU A 196 -19.37 -6.98 11.45
CA GLU A 196 -19.85 -8.29 11.87
C GLU A 196 -21.29 -8.28 12.40
N SER A 197 -21.84 -7.09 12.68
CA SER A 197 -23.23 -6.95 13.14
C SER A 197 -24.25 -7.14 12.01
N GLY A 198 -23.82 -7.03 10.76
CA GLY A 198 -24.68 -7.07 9.57
C GLY A 198 -25.68 -5.92 9.48
N LYS A 199 -25.51 -4.86 10.27
CA LYS A 199 -26.43 -3.71 10.31
C LYS A 199 -26.07 -2.61 9.29
N ASP A 200 -24.98 -2.78 8.59
CA ASP A 200 -24.45 -1.83 7.61
C ASP A 200 -24.36 -0.39 8.18
N ILE A 201 -23.75 -0.27 9.37
CA ILE A 201 -23.68 1.01 10.11
C ILE A 201 -22.96 2.08 9.29
N CYS A 202 -22.01 1.71 8.46
CA CYS A 202 -21.28 2.65 7.60
C CYS A 202 -22.17 3.38 6.58
N LEU A 203 -23.36 2.84 6.30
CA LEU A 203 -24.33 3.40 5.36
C LEU A 203 -25.44 4.24 6.02
N LYS A 204 -25.45 4.36 7.35
CA LYS A 204 -26.43 5.10 8.12
C LYS A 204 -26.00 6.54 8.41
#